data_d12d5b2f43168ee1bad0bc151f22eb3d
#
_entry.id   d12d5b2f43168ee1bad0bc151f22eb3d
#
_cell.length_a   1.000
_cell.length_b   1.000
_cell.length_c   1.000
_cell.angle_alpha   90.00
_cell.angle_beta   90.00
_cell.angle_gamma   90.00
#
_symmetry.space_group_name_H-M   'P 1'
#
loop_
_entity.id
_entity.type
_entity.pdbx_description
1 polymer ?
#
loop_
_entity_poly.entity_id
_entity_poly.type
_entity_poly.pdbx_seq_one_letter_code
_entity_poly.pdbx_strand_id
1 'polypeptide(L)'
;MKKSFKPFGEWAIKLTQDSKRATEKRRRINLTSKEISELLAEGIITIILLLLLNVSILVVISSVINSSPSLTNAIWDSKNIFAERLNTDLFWNGRNFIIPFFFLLDIGVLYWRLIRRYRQMQLRHIISELHYIANGNYDHRIPFELSGDLSRVVTSINGLVDSTVAAIEDERKIEKSKDELITNVSHDIRTPLTSIIGYLGLIEDGQYHSEEDLLKYTHTAYIKAKQMKSLVDDLFEYTKVRQPAVPVNFSAFDMIQLIEQLAADFELEASKKNIQILVQSKVDSLIMDGDTEKLVRVFNNLLTNALKYGKGATKIVIEVERIGSEVVATVKNNGAMIPQQAIDNLFDRFYRVEESR
;
A
#
# COMPACT_ATOMS: atom_id res chain seq x y z
N MET A 1 4.92 6.66 32.91
CA MET A 1 3.89 5.89 32.20
C MET A 1 4.57 5.08 31.07
N LYS A 2 4.73 3.78 31.29
CA LYS A 2 5.38 2.86 30.30
C LYS A 2 4.41 2.58 29.16
N LYS A 3 4.62 3.18 27.97
CA LYS A 3 4.04 2.66 26.72
C LYS A 3 5.03 1.64 26.16
N SER A 4 4.71 0.38 26.38
CA SER A 4 5.38 -0.77 25.78
C SER A 4 5.25 -0.70 24.26
N PHE A 5 6.36 -0.57 23.57
CA PHE A 5 6.46 -0.76 22.13
C PHE A 5 6.30 -2.26 21.85
N LYS A 6 5.25 -2.61 21.12
CA LYS A 6 5.01 -4.00 20.69
C LYS A 6 5.86 -4.29 19.46
N PRO A 7 6.59 -5.41 19.41
CA PRO A 7 7.44 -5.73 18.27
C PRO A 7 6.63 -5.97 16.99
N PHE A 8 7.23 -5.65 15.85
CA PHE A 8 6.67 -5.75 14.48
C PHE A 8 5.94 -7.08 14.19
N GLY A 9 6.36 -8.17 14.83
CA GLY A 9 5.70 -9.49 14.77
C GLY A 9 4.29 -9.53 15.37
N GLU A 10 3.98 -8.75 16.40
CA GLU A 10 2.63 -8.71 16.97
C GLU A 10 1.63 -7.97 16.07
N TRP A 11 2.08 -6.99 15.29
CA TRP A 11 1.24 -6.29 14.33
C TRP A 11 0.88 -7.18 13.13
N ALA A 12 1.85 -7.94 12.61
CA ALA A 12 1.60 -8.93 11.56
C ALA A 12 0.68 -10.07 12.03
N ILE A 13 0.82 -10.52 13.29
CA ILE A 13 -0.07 -11.50 13.91
C ILE A 13 -1.48 -10.92 14.13
N LYS A 14 -1.58 -9.64 14.47
CA LYS A 14 -2.87 -8.95 14.65
C LYS A 14 -3.59 -8.75 13.32
N LEU A 15 -2.89 -8.39 12.25
CA LEU A 15 -3.45 -8.33 10.89
C LEU A 15 -3.91 -9.71 10.39
N THR A 16 -3.17 -10.78 10.68
CA THR A 16 -3.58 -12.15 10.33
C THR A 16 -4.73 -12.64 11.22
N GLN A 17 -4.83 -12.21 12.47
CA GLN A 17 -5.95 -12.53 13.35
C GLN A 17 -7.20 -11.71 13.02
N ASP A 18 -7.05 -10.43 12.68
CA ASP A 18 -8.15 -9.57 12.25
C ASP A 18 -8.65 -9.97 10.85
N SER A 19 -7.76 -10.39 9.95
CA SER A 19 -8.11 -11.04 8.68
C SER A 19 -8.85 -12.37 8.90
N LYS A 20 -8.44 -13.21 9.86
CA LYS A 20 -9.15 -14.43 10.24
C LYS A 20 -10.50 -14.13 10.91
N ARG A 21 -10.60 -13.11 11.78
CA ARG A 21 -11.87 -12.66 12.37
C ARG A 21 -12.80 -12.01 11.35
N ALA A 22 -12.27 -11.33 10.34
CA ALA A 22 -13.04 -10.84 9.20
C ALA A 22 -13.56 -12.00 8.33
N THR A 23 -12.79 -13.10 8.21
CA THR A 23 -13.21 -14.32 7.51
C THR A 23 -14.30 -15.08 8.27
N GLU A 24 -14.29 -15.09 9.61
CA GLU A 24 -15.33 -15.75 10.44
C GLU A 24 -16.69 -15.04 10.42
N LYS A 25 -16.79 -13.82 9.95
CA LYS A 25 -18.05 -13.04 9.89
C LYS A 25 -18.62 -12.86 8.47
N ARG A 26 -18.16 -13.63 7.50
CA ARG A 26 -18.77 -13.63 6.18
C ARG A 26 -20.17 -14.23 6.26
N ARG A 27 -21.18 -13.38 6.10
CA ARG A 27 -22.60 -13.79 6.19
C ARG A 27 -23.10 -14.16 4.79
N ARG A 28 -23.85 -15.25 4.70
CA ARG A 28 -24.69 -15.46 3.50
C ARG A 28 -25.66 -14.28 3.39
N ILE A 29 -25.94 -13.84 2.16
CA ILE A 29 -26.94 -12.78 1.95
C ILE A 29 -28.28 -13.31 2.49
N ASN A 30 -28.75 -12.74 3.59
CA ASN A 30 -30.11 -12.99 4.09
C ASN A 30 -31.05 -12.11 3.27
N LEU A 31 -31.87 -12.75 2.44
CA LEU A 31 -32.92 -12.06 1.70
C LEU A 31 -33.89 -11.41 2.69
N THR A 32 -34.26 -10.18 2.43
CA THR A 32 -35.30 -9.49 3.18
C THR A 32 -36.65 -10.15 2.92
N SER A 33 -37.61 -10.00 3.84
CA SER A 33 -38.99 -10.54 3.67
C SER A 33 -39.62 -10.06 2.36
N LYS A 34 -39.31 -8.85 1.90
CA LYS A 34 -39.75 -8.28 0.62
C LYS A 34 -39.14 -9.03 -0.56
N GLU A 35 -37.85 -9.32 -0.54
CA GLU A 35 -37.15 -10.06 -1.61
C GLU A 35 -37.62 -11.51 -1.71
N ILE A 36 -37.92 -12.15 -0.56
CA ILE A 36 -38.51 -13.48 -0.53
C ILE A 36 -39.91 -13.45 -1.17
N SER A 37 -40.72 -12.44 -0.85
CA SER A 37 -42.05 -12.29 -1.45
C SER A 37 -41.99 -12.02 -2.97
N GLU A 38 -41.01 -11.22 -3.43
CA GLU A 38 -40.75 -10.99 -4.86
C GLU A 38 -40.37 -12.29 -5.58
N LEU A 39 -39.52 -13.11 -4.97
CA LEU A 39 -39.10 -14.40 -5.52
C LEU A 39 -40.22 -15.39 -5.61
N LEU A 40 -41.09 -15.47 -4.58
CA LEU A 40 -42.28 -16.30 -4.57
C LEU A 40 -43.31 -15.85 -5.61
N ALA A 41 -43.57 -14.54 -5.71
CA ALA A 41 -44.45 -13.98 -6.73
C ALA A 41 -43.97 -14.30 -8.15
N GLU A 42 -42.67 -14.14 -8.42
CA GLU A 42 -42.04 -14.49 -9.72
C GLU A 42 -42.22 -15.98 -10.04
N GLY A 43 -42.06 -16.88 -9.03
CA GLY A 43 -42.29 -18.32 -9.17
C GLY A 43 -43.75 -18.64 -9.50
N ILE A 44 -44.70 -18.06 -8.77
CA ILE A 44 -46.13 -18.28 -9.01
C ILE A 44 -46.54 -17.79 -10.41
N ILE A 45 -46.16 -16.59 -10.78
CA ILE A 45 -46.43 -16.02 -12.11
C ILE A 45 -45.85 -16.92 -13.20
N THR A 46 -44.64 -17.42 -13.01
CA THR A 46 -44.00 -18.32 -13.99
C THR A 46 -44.75 -19.63 -14.13
N ILE A 47 -45.20 -20.24 -13.04
CA ILE A 47 -45.99 -21.48 -13.08
C ILE A 47 -47.32 -21.27 -13.81
N ILE A 48 -48.02 -20.17 -13.53
CA ILE A 48 -49.29 -19.83 -14.21
C ILE A 48 -49.05 -19.66 -15.71
N LEU A 49 -48.00 -18.93 -16.13
CA LEU A 49 -47.67 -18.70 -17.53
C LEU A 49 -47.32 -20.01 -18.25
N LEU A 50 -46.52 -20.88 -17.63
CA LEU A 50 -46.17 -22.19 -18.18
C LEU A 50 -47.40 -23.09 -18.33
N LEU A 51 -48.29 -23.10 -17.36
CA LEU A 51 -49.54 -23.86 -17.43
C LEU A 51 -50.42 -23.36 -18.57
N LEU A 52 -50.59 -22.06 -18.72
CA LEU A 52 -51.35 -21.46 -19.83
C LEU A 52 -50.69 -21.77 -21.19
N LEU A 53 -49.38 -21.71 -21.29
CA LEU A 53 -48.63 -22.06 -22.48
C LEU A 53 -48.84 -23.54 -22.87
N ASN A 54 -48.74 -24.45 -21.92
CA ASN A 54 -48.94 -25.88 -22.15
C ASN A 54 -50.37 -26.22 -22.61
N VAL A 55 -51.36 -25.59 -21.99
CA VAL A 55 -52.76 -25.72 -22.41
C VAL A 55 -52.97 -25.21 -23.83
N SER A 56 -52.38 -24.03 -24.14
CA SER A 56 -52.44 -23.46 -25.47
C SER A 56 -51.80 -24.39 -26.55
N ILE A 57 -50.63 -24.94 -26.25
CA ILE A 57 -49.93 -25.88 -27.13
C ILE A 57 -50.76 -27.12 -27.36
N LEU A 58 -51.39 -27.71 -26.32
CA LEU A 58 -52.24 -28.87 -26.43
C LEU A 58 -53.48 -28.59 -27.30
N VAL A 59 -54.12 -27.44 -27.15
CA VAL A 59 -55.26 -27.01 -27.96
C VAL A 59 -54.88 -26.89 -29.42
N VAL A 60 -53.72 -26.22 -29.72
CA VAL A 60 -53.25 -26.04 -31.08
C VAL A 60 -52.92 -27.39 -31.72
N ILE A 61 -52.20 -28.26 -31.02
CA ILE A 61 -51.84 -29.60 -31.52
C ILE A 61 -53.10 -30.40 -31.81
N SER A 62 -54.06 -30.39 -30.86
CA SER A 62 -55.35 -31.09 -31.03
C SER A 62 -56.13 -30.56 -32.25
N SER A 63 -56.18 -29.22 -32.42
CA SER A 63 -56.85 -28.60 -33.57
C SER A 63 -56.22 -28.96 -34.88
N VAL A 64 -54.86 -28.97 -34.97
CA VAL A 64 -54.15 -29.35 -36.18
C VAL A 64 -54.34 -30.82 -36.55
N ILE A 65 -54.31 -31.72 -35.56
CA ILE A 65 -54.56 -33.14 -35.79
C ILE A 65 -55.97 -33.37 -36.28
N ASN A 66 -56.96 -32.76 -35.65
CA ASN A 66 -58.37 -32.94 -35.99
C ASN A 66 -58.73 -32.30 -37.35
N SER A 67 -58.02 -31.29 -37.82
CA SER A 67 -58.29 -30.61 -39.09
C SER A 67 -57.67 -31.33 -40.32
N SER A 68 -56.79 -32.30 -40.11
CA SER A 68 -56.06 -33.02 -41.19
C SER A 68 -56.29 -34.56 -41.12
N PRO A 69 -57.22 -35.08 -41.87
CA PRO A 69 -57.49 -36.56 -41.86
C PRO A 69 -56.23 -37.39 -42.21
N SER A 70 -55.37 -36.88 -43.10
CA SER A 70 -54.12 -37.54 -43.49
C SER A 70 -53.10 -37.64 -42.34
N LEU A 71 -53.00 -36.59 -41.48
CA LEU A 71 -52.17 -36.60 -40.30
C LEU A 71 -52.72 -37.53 -39.22
N THR A 72 -54.04 -37.54 -39.03
CA THR A 72 -54.71 -38.44 -38.11
C THR A 72 -54.46 -39.90 -38.46
N ASN A 73 -54.58 -40.25 -39.74
CA ASN A 73 -54.33 -41.62 -40.24
C ASN A 73 -52.83 -41.98 -40.09
N ALA A 74 -51.91 -41.09 -40.46
CA ALA A 74 -50.48 -41.33 -40.32
C ALA A 74 -50.06 -41.56 -38.87
N ILE A 75 -50.64 -40.82 -37.89
CA ILE A 75 -50.42 -41.00 -36.47
C ILE A 75 -50.94 -42.36 -35.99
N TRP A 76 -52.12 -42.76 -36.47
CA TRP A 76 -52.72 -44.05 -36.16
C TRP A 76 -51.92 -45.21 -36.73
N ASP A 77 -51.47 -45.11 -37.99
CA ASP A 77 -50.65 -46.13 -38.66
C ASP A 77 -49.28 -46.26 -37.94
N SER A 78 -48.65 -45.15 -37.63
CA SER A 78 -47.40 -45.17 -36.86
C SER A 78 -47.60 -45.83 -35.50
N LYS A 79 -48.69 -45.51 -34.79
CA LYS A 79 -49.06 -46.14 -33.54
C LYS A 79 -49.16 -47.65 -33.64
N ASN A 80 -49.86 -48.14 -34.67
CA ASN A 80 -50.07 -49.58 -34.86
C ASN A 80 -48.76 -50.30 -35.20
N ILE A 81 -47.92 -49.71 -36.03
CA ILE A 81 -46.59 -50.26 -36.40
C ILE A 81 -45.69 -50.38 -35.18
N PHE A 82 -45.68 -49.37 -34.33
CA PHE A 82 -44.86 -49.39 -33.11
C PHE A 82 -45.42 -50.33 -32.04
N ALA A 83 -46.74 -50.42 -31.88
CA ALA A 83 -47.39 -51.33 -30.92
C ALA A 83 -47.11 -52.80 -31.30
N GLU A 84 -47.14 -53.12 -32.58
CA GLU A 84 -46.87 -54.46 -33.10
C GLU A 84 -45.39 -54.86 -32.96
N ARG A 85 -44.44 -53.92 -33.12
CA ARG A 85 -43.00 -54.20 -33.00
C ARG A 85 -42.50 -54.30 -31.56
N LEU A 86 -43.06 -53.56 -30.60
CA LEU A 86 -42.54 -53.47 -29.24
C LEU A 86 -43.33 -54.29 -28.21
N ASN A 87 -44.42 -54.94 -28.62
CA ASN A 87 -45.28 -55.77 -27.77
C ASN A 87 -45.62 -55.08 -26.39
N THR A 88 -45.81 -53.77 -26.39
CA THR A 88 -46.05 -53.00 -25.18
C THR A 88 -47.11 -51.95 -25.44
N ASP A 89 -48.35 -52.27 -25.01
CA ASP A 89 -49.42 -51.27 -24.83
C ASP A 89 -49.05 -50.12 -23.87
N LEU A 90 -48.01 -50.33 -23.11
CA LEU A 90 -47.54 -49.37 -22.05
C LEU A 90 -46.83 -48.16 -22.63
N PHE A 91 -46.16 -48.34 -23.78
CA PHE A 91 -45.27 -47.27 -24.31
C PHE A 91 -45.99 -46.26 -25.21
N TRP A 92 -47.16 -46.58 -25.71
CA TRP A 92 -47.80 -45.76 -26.74
C TRP A 92 -48.96 -44.87 -26.29
N ASN A 93 -49.21 -44.73 -24.98
CA ASN A 93 -49.99 -43.59 -24.56
C ASN A 93 -49.10 -42.36 -24.70
N GLY A 94 -49.07 -41.67 -25.88
CA GLY A 94 -48.28 -40.48 -26.14
C GLY A 94 -48.38 -39.44 -24.99
N ARG A 95 -49.48 -39.50 -24.29
CA ARG A 95 -49.70 -38.77 -23.02
C ARG A 95 -48.67 -39.11 -21.93
N ASN A 96 -48.16 -40.35 -21.89
CA ASN A 96 -47.25 -40.82 -20.85
C ASN A 96 -45.80 -40.32 -21.09
N PHE A 97 -45.44 -39.84 -22.30
CA PHE A 97 -44.14 -39.26 -22.62
C PHE A 97 -44.19 -37.73 -22.76
N ILE A 98 -45.25 -37.23 -23.38
CA ILE A 98 -45.42 -35.80 -23.62
C ILE A 98 -45.57 -35.02 -22.32
N ILE A 99 -46.39 -35.52 -21.41
CA ILE A 99 -46.63 -34.83 -20.11
C ILE A 99 -45.36 -34.77 -19.25
N PRO A 100 -44.61 -35.88 -19.00
CA PRO A 100 -43.35 -35.80 -18.27
C PRO A 100 -42.30 -34.93 -18.96
N PHE A 101 -42.24 -34.93 -20.29
CA PHE A 101 -41.30 -34.08 -21.04
C PHE A 101 -41.56 -32.58 -20.82
N PHE A 102 -42.83 -32.14 -20.97
CA PHE A 102 -43.18 -30.74 -20.72
C PHE A 102 -43.00 -30.39 -19.24
N PHE A 103 -43.29 -31.29 -18.35
CA PHE A 103 -43.09 -31.08 -16.89
C PHE A 103 -41.60 -30.88 -16.54
N LEU A 104 -40.70 -31.67 -17.11
CA LEU A 104 -39.24 -31.50 -16.96
C LEU A 104 -38.75 -30.18 -17.55
N LEU A 105 -39.30 -29.81 -18.70
CA LEU A 105 -38.98 -28.56 -19.35
C LEU A 105 -39.45 -27.36 -18.52
N ASP A 106 -40.64 -27.42 -17.96
CA ASP A 106 -41.21 -26.38 -17.08
C ASP A 106 -40.38 -26.22 -15.80
N ILE A 107 -39.96 -27.33 -15.19
CA ILE A 107 -39.02 -27.28 -14.04
C ILE A 107 -37.72 -26.61 -14.43
N GLY A 108 -37.17 -26.92 -15.59
CA GLY A 108 -35.95 -26.30 -16.09
C GLY A 108 -36.08 -24.78 -16.27
N VAL A 109 -37.19 -24.34 -16.90
CA VAL A 109 -37.48 -22.91 -17.11
C VAL A 109 -37.71 -22.19 -15.76
N LEU A 110 -38.51 -22.80 -14.86
CA LEU A 110 -38.75 -22.24 -13.53
C LEU A 110 -37.44 -22.10 -12.73
N TYR A 111 -36.60 -23.14 -12.73
CA TYR A 111 -35.33 -23.15 -12.06
C TYR A 111 -34.39 -22.06 -12.62
N TRP A 112 -34.27 -21.99 -13.96
CA TRP A 112 -33.44 -20.97 -14.62
C TRP A 112 -33.90 -19.54 -14.29
N ARG A 113 -35.23 -19.30 -14.31
CA ARG A 113 -35.82 -17.99 -14.02
C ARG A 113 -35.62 -17.56 -12.58
N LEU A 114 -35.82 -18.47 -11.62
CA LEU A 114 -35.57 -18.18 -10.19
C LEU A 114 -34.10 -17.92 -9.89
N ILE A 115 -33.19 -18.71 -10.45
CA ILE A 115 -31.75 -18.45 -10.29
C ILE A 115 -31.35 -17.11 -10.87
N ARG A 116 -31.86 -16.77 -12.06
CA ARG A 116 -31.59 -15.47 -12.68
C ARG A 116 -32.06 -14.33 -11.78
N ARG A 117 -33.25 -14.43 -11.22
CA ARG A 117 -33.80 -13.41 -10.29
C ARG A 117 -32.97 -13.30 -9.03
N TYR A 118 -32.61 -14.44 -8.44
CA TYR A 118 -31.75 -14.47 -7.25
C TYR A 118 -30.39 -13.79 -7.49
N ARG A 119 -29.74 -14.05 -8.62
CA ARG A 119 -28.48 -13.38 -8.99
C ARG A 119 -28.65 -11.87 -9.14
N GLN A 120 -29.77 -11.41 -9.70
CA GLN A 120 -30.06 -9.98 -9.80
C GLN A 120 -30.21 -9.31 -8.42
N MET A 121 -30.80 -9.99 -7.44
CA MET A 121 -30.89 -9.49 -6.07
C MET A 121 -29.51 -9.40 -5.41
N GLN A 122 -28.67 -10.44 -5.57
CA GLN A 122 -27.29 -10.42 -5.07
C GLN A 122 -26.52 -9.22 -5.65
N LEU A 123 -26.66 -8.95 -6.93
CA LEU A 123 -26.00 -7.83 -7.58
C LEU A 123 -26.46 -6.47 -7.03
N ARG A 124 -27.77 -6.32 -6.73
CA ARG A 124 -28.28 -5.09 -6.09
C ARG A 124 -27.64 -4.84 -4.73
N HIS A 125 -27.48 -5.89 -3.91
CA HIS A 125 -26.79 -5.76 -2.62
C HIS A 125 -25.34 -5.32 -2.79
N ILE A 126 -24.59 -5.92 -3.73
CA ILE A 126 -23.21 -5.51 -4.02
C ILE A 126 -23.14 -4.05 -4.44
N ILE A 127 -24.05 -3.60 -5.31
CA ILE A 127 -24.10 -2.21 -5.79
C ILE A 127 -24.40 -1.25 -4.63
N SER A 128 -25.31 -1.62 -3.73
CA SER A 128 -25.64 -0.81 -2.55
C SER A 128 -24.42 -0.64 -1.63
N GLU A 129 -23.71 -1.74 -1.33
CA GLU A 129 -22.49 -1.70 -0.52
C GLU A 129 -21.37 -0.90 -1.19
N LEU A 130 -21.23 -1.05 -2.51
CA LEU A 130 -20.26 -0.27 -3.29
C LEU A 130 -20.56 1.23 -3.23
N HIS A 131 -21.84 1.63 -3.35
CA HIS A 131 -22.24 3.03 -3.19
C HIS A 131 -21.94 3.55 -1.77
N TYR A 132 -22.14 2.73 -0.75
CA TYR A 132 -21.80 3.09 0.63
C TYR A 132 -20.29 3.35 0.79
N ILE A 133 -19.45 2.48 0.22
CA ILE A 133 -17.99 2.66 0.20
C ILE A 133 -17.59 3.91 -0.60
N ALA A 134 -18.18 4.09 -1.80
CA ALA A 134 -17.89 5.22 -2.67
C ALA A 134 -18.22 6.58 -2.07
N ASN A 135 -19.17 6.63 -1.13
CA ASN A 135 -19.50 7.84 -0.37
C ASN A 135 -18.51 8.17 0.76
N GLY A 136 -17.33 7.54 0.77
CA GLY A 136 -16.22 7.85 1.69
C GLY A 136 -16.10 6.89 2.90
N ASN A 137 -16.93 5.85 2.97
CA ASN A 137 -16.87 4.87 4.07
C ASN A 137 -15.84 3.77 3.77
N TYR A 138 -14.57 4.16 3.62
CA TYR A 138 -13.48 3.24 3.21
C TYR A 138 -13.10 2.18 4.26
N ASP A 139 -13.58 2.30 5.50
CA ASP A 139 -13.40 1.27 6.54
C ASP A 139 -14.33 0.07 6.36
N HIS A 140 -15.36 0.23 5.52
CA HIS A 140 -16.33 -0.82 5.25
C HIS A 140 -15.84 -1.79 4.18
N ARG A 141 -16.18 -3.07 4.33
CA ARG A 141 -15.94 -4.15 3.36
C ARG A 141 -17.24 -4.85 3.06
N ILE A 142 -17.37 -5.32 1.82
CA ILE A 142 -18.54 -6.11 1.43
C ILE A 142 -18.48 -7.47 2.16
N PRO A 143 -19.43 -7.77 3.07
CA PRO A 143 -19.31 -8.91 3.99
C PRO A 143 -19.91 -10.22 3.44
N PHE A 144 -20.29 -10.26 2.15
CA PHE A 144 -21.07 -11.37 1.60
C PHE A 144 -20.20 -12.49 1.08
N GLU A 145 -20.58 -13.75 1.41
CA GLU A 145 -20.09 -14.95 0.75
C GLU A 145 -20.95 -15.24 -0.47
N LEU A 146 -20.34 -15.14 -1.63
CA LEU A 146 -20.96 -15.37 -2.92
C LEU A 146 -20.25 -16.52 -3.65
N SER A 147 -20.95 -17.14 -4.59
CA SER A 147 -20.38 -18.20 -5.41
C SER A 147 -20.08 -17.72 -6.84
N GLY A 148 -19.07 -18.30 -7.46
CA GLY A 148 -18.72 -18.04 -8.85
C GLY A 148 -18.18 -16.62 -9.08
N ASP A 149 -18.57 -15.99 -10.19
CA ASP A 149 -18.01 -14.72 -10.67
C ASP A 149 -18.29 -13.53 -9.72
N LEU A 150 -19.44 -13.53 -9.05
CA LEU A 150 -19.76 -12.46 -8.07
C LEU A 150 -18.82 -12.48 -6.86
N SER A 151 -18.33 -13.65 -6.45
CA SER A 151 -17.31 -13.76 -5.40
C SER A 151 -16.00 -13.08 -5.81
N ARG A 152 -15.57 -13.28 -7.06
CA ARG A 152 -14.37 -12.61 -7.60
C ARG A 152 -14.53 -11.10 -7.62
N VAL A 153 -15.70 -10.61 -8.04
CA VAL A 153 -16.01 -9.17 -8.05
C VAL A 153 -15.91 -8.59 -6.65
N VAL A 154 -16.53 -9.21 -5.63
CA VAL A 154 -16.46 -8.76 -4.24
C VAL A 154 -15.03 -8.77 -3.72
N THR A 155 -14.26 -9.82 -4.00
CA THR A 155 -12.85 -9.90 -3.60
C THR A 155 -12.02 -8.79 -4.24
N SER A 156 -12.24 -8.51 -5.53
CA SER A 156 -11.54 -7.42 -6.24
C SER A 156 -11.91 -6.05 -5.70
N ILE A 157 -13.19 -5.81 -5.38
CA ILE A 157 -13.65 -4.55 -4.78
C ILE A 157 -13.00 -4.37 -3.40
N ASN A 158 -13.04 -5.38 -2.53
CA ASN A 158 -12.43 -5.31 -1.21
C ASN A 158 -10.92 -5.08 -1.29
N GLY A 159 -10.21 -5.75 -2.22
CA GLY A 159 -8.80 -5.52 -2.46
C GLY A 159 -8.48 -4.09 -2.96
N LEU A 160 -9.34 -3.53 -3.81
CA LEU A 160 -9.22 -2.15 -4.27
C LEU A 160 -9.42 -1.16 -3.09
N VAL A 161 -10.39 -1.42 -2.22
CA VAL A 161 -10.62 -0.60 -1.02
C VAL A 161 -9.42 -0.68 -0.08
N ASP A 162 -8.84 -1.88 0.15
CA ASP A 162 -7.63 -2.06 0.96
C ASP A 162 -6.45 -1.25 0.42
N SER A 163 -6.22 -1.30 -0.89
CA SER A 163 -5.15 -0.52 -1.53
C SER A 163 -5.40 0.99 -1.47
N THR A 164 -6.66 1.42 -1.58
CA THR A 164 -7.04 2.84 -1.44
C THR A 164 -6.80 3.35 -0.03
N VAL A 165 -7.20 2.59 0.99
CA VAL A 165 -6.95 2.94 2.41
C VAL A 165 -5.45 3.04 2.68
N ALA A 166 -4.66 2.06 2.21
CA ALA A 166 -3.21 2.10 2.35
C ALA A 166 -2.59 3.34 1.69
N ALA A 167 -3.04 3.69 0.48
CA ALA A 167 -2.58 4.91 -0.21
C ALA A 167 -2.92 6.19 0.54
N ILE A 168 -4.15 6.31 1.09
CA ILE A 168 -4.58 7.45 1.91
C ILE A 168 -3.74 7.55 3.20
N GLU A 169 -3.46 6.43 3.85
CA GLU A 169 -2.61 6.41 5.06
C GLU A 169 -1.18 6.84 4.74
N ASP A 170 -0.62 6.39 3.63
CA ASP A 170 0.72 6.79 3.21
C ASP A 170 0.77 8.28 2.82
N GLU A 171 -0.25 8.81 2.13
CA GLU A 171 -0.37 10.24 1.85
C GLU A 171 -0.42 11.07 3.14
N ARG A 172 -1.24 10.66 4.13
CA ARG A 172 -1.29 11.32 5.45
C ARG A 172 0.04 11.31 6.18
N LYS A 173 0.79 10.20 6.11
CA LYS A 173 2.14 10.14 6.68
C LYS A 173 3.10 11.12 5.99
N ILE A 174 3.02 11.21 4.68
CA ILE A 174 3.83 12.16 3.89
C ILE A 174 3.48 13.59 4.26
N GLU A 175 2.19 13.94 4.34
CA GLU A 175 1.71 15.26 4.70
C GLU A 175 2.16 15.65 6.12
N LYS A 176 1.93 14.78 7.11
CA LYS A 176 2.41 14.98 8.48
C LYS A 176 3.91 15.18 8.56
N SER A 177 4.69 14.37 7.84
CA SER A 177 6.15 14.50 7.77
C SER A 177 6.59 15.83 7.14
N LYS A 178 5.82 16.35 6.17
CA LYS A 178 6.06 17.66 5.56
C LYS A 178 5.79 18.79 6.56
N ASP A 179 4.71 18.73 7.32
CA ASP A 179 4.35 19.74 8.31
C ASP A 179 5.37 19.78 9.48
N GLU A 180 5.79 18.62 9.96
CA GLU A 180 6.85 18.48 10.95
C GLU A 180 8.18 19.06 10.44
N LEU A 181 8.52 18.80 9.16
CA LEU A 181 9.69 19.38 8.51
C LEU A 181 9.65 20.91 8.56
N ILE A 182 8.56 21.51 8.06
CA ILE A 182 8.41 22.97 7.97
C ILE A 182 8.53 23.59 9.36
N THR A 183 7.90 22.99 10.37
CA THR A 183 7.92 23.45 11.75
C THR A 183 9.32 23.41 12.34
N ASN A 184 10.03 22.27 12.21
CA ASN A 184 11.37 22.07 12.75
C ASN A 184 12.40 22.97 12.08
N VAL A 185 12.37 23.05 10.74
CA VAL A 185 13.28 23.94 9.98
C VAL A 185 13.03 25.41 10.35
N SER A 186 11.78 25.83 10.49
CA SER A 186 11.45 27.19 10.88
C SER A 186 11.99 27.54 12.26
N HIS A 187 11.91 26.62 13.23
CA HIS A 187 12.47 26.78 14.55
C HIS A 187 14.02 26.84 14.50
N ASP A 188 14.64 25.93 13.76
CA ASP A 188 16.10 25.84 13.68
C ASP A 188 16.74 27.00 12.90
N ILE A 189 16.01 27.66 12.02
CA ILE A 189 16.41 28.92 11.36
C ILE A 189 16.19 30.12 12.29
N ARG A 190 15.09 30.17 13.02
CA ARG A 190 14.74 31.30 13.90
C ARG A 190 15.80 31.51 14.99
N THR A 191 16.30 30.44 15.61
CA THR A 191 17.26 30.50 16.70
C THR A 191 18.57 31.21 16.32
N PRO A 192 19.31 30.80 15.28
CA PRO A 192 20.51 31.50 14.84
C PRO A 192 20.22 32.92 14.33
N LEU A 193 19.09 33.12 13.65
CA LEU A 193 18.67 34.44 13.16
C LEU A 193 18.47 35.43 14.30
N THR A 194 17.76 35.03 15.37
CA THR A 194 17.57 35.86 16.56
C THR A 194 18.92 36.20 17.21
N SER A 195 19.85 35.24 17.25
CA SER A 195 21.20 35.49 17.79
C SER A 195 21.97 36.49 16.94
N ILE A 196 21.91 36.37 15.60
CA ILE A 196 22.57 37.32 14.68
C ILE A 196 22.03 38.72 14.90
N ILE A 197 20.70 38.88 14.89
CA ILE A 197 20.04 40.18 15.13
C ILE A 197 20.44 40.74 16.51
N GLY A 198 20.45 39.89 17.53
CA GLY A 198 20.84 40.34 18.88
C GLY A 198 22.27 40.86 18.98
N TYR A 199 23.26 40.12 18.44
CA TYR A 199 24.66 40.55 18.49
C TYR A 199 24.94 41.76 17.60
N LEU A 200 24.30 41.85 16.43
CA LEU A 200 24.45 43.04 15.56
C LEU A 200 23.73 44.24 16.19
N GLY A 201 22.58 44.05 16.86
CA GLY A 201 21.90 45.11 17.59
C GLY A 201 22.77 45.68 18.76
N LEU A 202 23.45 44.80 19.54
CA LEU A 202 24.39 45.25 20.58
C LEU A 202 25.53 46.11 19.99
N ILE A 203 25.98 45.80 18.75
CA ILE A 203 27.01 46.59 18.06
C ILE A 203 26.39 47.94 17.62
N GLU A 204 25.21 47.92 16.98
CA GLU A 204 24.53 49.11 16.48
C GLU A 204 24.18 50.10 17.61
N ASP A 205 23.74 49.59 18.75
CA ASP A 205 23.41 50.38 19.93
C ASP A 205 24.62 50.84 20.74
N GLY A 206 25.86 50.53 20.30
CA GLY A 206 27.10 50.87 21.01
C GLY A 206 27.27 50.15 22.35
N GLN A 207 26.62 49.02 22.56
CA GLN A 207 26.66 48.24 23.81
C GLN A 207 27.85 47.27 23.84
N TYR A 208 29.04 47.78 23.60
CA TYR A 208 30.32 47.08 23.75
C TYR A 208 31.31 47.95 24.51
N HIS A 209 32.14 47.34 25.36
CA HIS A 209 33.08 48.03 26.21
C HIS A 209 34.51 48.03 25.72
N SER A 210 34.82 47.18 24.73
CA SER A 210 36.15 47.03 24.16
C SER A 210 36.09 46.61 22.69
N GLU A 211 37.19 46.80 21.98
CA GLU A 211 37.38 46.28 20.60
C GLU A 211 37.29 44.75 20.60
N GLU A 212 37.70 44.09 21.69
CA GLU A 212 37.60 42.65 21.84
C GLU A 212 36.16 42.19 21.90
N ASP A 213 35.27 42.90 22.60
CA ASP A 213 33.81 42.62 22.64
C ASP A 213 33.19 42.79 21.26
N LEU A 214 33.56 43.85 20.51
CA LEU A 214 33.10 44.10 19.16
C LEU A 214 33.47 42.96 18.23
N LEU A 215 34.72 42.52 18.26
CA LEU A 215 35.22 41.40 17.48
C LEU A 215 34.51 40.09 17.85
N LYS A 216 34.29 39.85 19.13
CA LYS A 216 33.57 38.69 19.66
C LYS A 216 32.13 38.66 19.18
N TYR A 217 31.39 39.78 19.23
CA TYR A 217 29.98 39.85 18.78
C TYR A 217 29.91 39.66 17.27
N THR A 218 30.79 40.31 16.51
CA THR A 218 30.87 40.13 15.05
C THR A 218 31.18 38.67 14.66
N HIS A 219 32.18 38.06 15.33
CA HIS A 219 32.55 36.68 15.09
C HIS A 219 31.38 35.71 15.41
N THR A 220 30.68 35.95 16.52
CA THR A 220 29.55 35.14 16.92
C THR A 220 28.40 35.23 15.90
N ALA A 221 28.07 36.47 15.46
CA ALA A 221 27.08 36.67 14.39
C ALA A 221 27.47 35.97 13.09
N TYR A 222 28.76 36.04 12.69
CA TYR A 222 29.27 35.34 11.50
C TYR A 222 29.15 33.83 11.61
N ILE A 223 29.48 33.21 12.75
CA ILE A 223 29.34 31.77 12.98
C ILE A 223 27.88 31.35 12.90
N LYS A 224 26.96 32.15 13.48
CA LYS A 224 25.50 31.86 13.42
C LYS A 224 24.96 32.00 12.00
N ALA A 225 25.44 32.96 11.21
CA ALA A 225 25.10 33.10 9.79
C ALA A 225 25.58 31.89 8.97
N LYS A 226 26.78 31.38 9.22
CA LYS A 226 27.29 30.15 8.59
C LYS A 226 26.44 28.93 8.93
N GLN A 227 26.02 28.80 10.21
CA GLN A 227 25.14 27.72 10.63
C GLN A 227 23.79 27.80 9.92
N MET A 228 23.20 28.99 9.80
CA MET A 228 21.93 29.18 9.08
C MET A 228 22.06 28.86 7.59
N LYS A 229 23.16 29.28 6.96
CA LYS A 229 23.45 28.93 5.57
C LYS A 229 23.48 27.41 5.36
N SER A 230 24.18 26.67 6.22
CA SER A 230 24.25 25.22 6.16
C SER A 230 22.86 24.57 6.27
N LEU A 231 22.00 25.06 7.17
CA LEU A 231 20.62 24.53 7.31
C LEU A 231 19.78 24.77 6.06
N VAL A 232 19.94 25.94 5.41
CA VAL A 232 19.23 26.25 4.16
C VAL A 232 19.75 25.37 3.02
N ASP A 233 21.08 25.21 2.91
CA ASP A 233 21.69 24.34 1.91
C ASP A 233 21.22 22.87 2.07
N ASP A 234 21.13 22.37 3.30
CA ASP A 234 20.64 21.03 3.60
C ASP A 234 19.15 20.87 3.22
N LEU A 235 18.32 21.91 3.46
CA LEU A 235 16.92 21.92 3.06
C LEU A 235 16.75 21.87 1.53
N PHE A 236 17.53 22.67 0.79
CA PHE A 236 17.49 22.66 -0.67
C PHE A 236 17.88 21.28 -1.24
N GLU A 237 18.92 20.69 -0.71
CA GLU A 237 19.34 19.36 -1.13
C GLU A 237 18.30 18.28 -0.81
N TYR A 238 17.68 18.36 0.38
CA TYR A 238 16.58 17.48 0.73
C TYR A 238 15.44 17.56 -0.29
N THR A 239 15.05 18.77 -0.69
CA THR A 239 14.00 18.97 -1.70
C THR A 239 14.40 18.44 -3.08
N LYS A 240 15.70 18.59 -3.44
CA LYS A 240 16.24 18.10 -4.70
C LYS A 240 16.25 16.57 -4.78
N VAL A 241 16.69 15.89 -3.72
CA VAL A 241 16.75 14.42 -3.67
C VAL A 241 15.36 13.78 -3.74
N ARG A 242 14.31 14.48 -3.31
CA ARG A 242 12.92 14.01 -3.37
C ARG A 242 12.24 14.16 -4.74
N GLN A 243 12.83 14.90 -5.66
CA GLN A 243 12.27 15.01 -7.00
C GLN A 243 12.40 13.68 -7.73
N PRO A 244 11.32 13.16 -8.34
CA PRO A 244 11.42 11.99 -9.21
C PRO A 244 12.33 12.37 -10.39
N ALA A 245 13.39 11.62 -10.62
CA ALA A 245 14.36 11.82 -11.69
C ALA A 245 15.54 12.78 -11.39
N VAL A 246 16.08 12.78 -10.17
CA VAL A 246 17.45 13.32 -10.00
C VAL A 246 18.41 12.40 -10.75
N PRO A 247 19.09 12.89 -11.82
CA PRO A 247 20.03 12.05 -12.55
C PRO A 247 21.17 11.61 -11.62
N VAL A 248 21.50 10.33 -11.67
CA VAL A 248 22.69 9.79 -11.02
C VAL A 248 23.77 9.68 -12.08
N ASN A 249 24.88 10.40 -11.89
CA ASN A 249 25.98 10.42 -12.82
C ASN A 249 26.98 9.32 -12.48
N PHE A 250 26.79 8.15 -13.06
CA PHE A 250 27.73 7.03 -12.88
C PHE A 250 29.03 7.28 -13.65
N SER A 251 30.16 7.18 -12.94
CA SER A 251 31.50 7.18 -13.48
C SER A 251 32.35 6.14 -12.76
N ALA A 252 33.33 5.59 -13.47
CA ALA A 252 34.32 4.71 -12.86
C ALA A 252 35.27 5.51 -11.99
N PHE A 253 35.51 5.10 -10.75
CA PHE A 253 36.42 5.75 -9.81
C PHE A 253 37.00 4.73 -8.83
N ASP A 254 38.09 5.10 -8.16
CA ASP A 254 38.66 4.30 -7.08
C ASP A 254 38.10 4.72 -5.73
N MET A 255 37.39 3.79 -5.07
CA MET A 255 36.75 4.03 -3.78
C MET A 255 37.80 4.27 -2.67
N ILE A 256 38.97 3.63 -2.72
CA ILE A 256 40.01 3.80 -1.70
C ILE A 256 40.57 5.22 -1.79
N GLN A 257 40.96 5.67 -3.01
CA GLN A 257 41.46 7.03 -3.22
C GLN A 257 40.43 8.09 -2.79
N LEU A 258 39.16 7.88 -3.09
CA LEU A 258 38.09 8.79 -2.68
C LEU A 258 38.05 8.93 -1.15
N ILE A 259 38.10 7.83 -0.42
CA ILE A 259 38.07 7.84 1.05
C ILE A 259 39.32 8.42 1.67
N GLU A 260 40.51 8.12 1.10
CA GLU A 260 41.78 8.68 1.55
C GLU A 260 41.83 10.21 1.38
N GLN A 261 41.34 10.71 0.24
CA GLN A 261 41.21 12.14 0.01
C GLN A 261 40.26 12.80 1.02
N LEU A 262 39.09 12.20 1.26
CA LEU A 262 38.15 12.69 2.26
C LEU A 262 38.74 12.67 3.68
N ALA A 263 39.46 11.61 4.06
CA ALA A 263 40.14 11.56 5.35
C ALA A 263 41.18 12.68 5.51
N ALA A 264 41.96 12.98 4.47
CA ALA A 264 42.90 14.08 4.47
C ALA A 264 42.22 15.45 4.61
N ASP A 265 41.10 15.68 3.93
CA ASP A 265 40.31 16.92 4.04
C ASP A 265 39.82 17.20 5.46
N PHE A 266 39.52 16.16 6.23
CA PHE A 266 39.07 16.27 7.63
C PHE A 266 40.20 16.22 8.68
N GLU A 267 41.44 15.96 8.30
CA GLU A 267 42.58 15.78 9.21
C GLU A 267 42.84 17.01 10.11
N LEU A 268 42.72 18.20 9.54
CA LEU A 268 42.91 19.45 10.28
C LEU A 268 41.84 19.66 11.37
N GLU A 269 40.59 19.33 11.04
CA GLU A 269 39.48 19.45 12.00
C GLU A 269 39.57 18.37 13.09
N ALA A 270 39.92 17.14 12.71
CA ALA A 270 40.09 16.04 13.62
C ALA A 270 41.27 16.28 14.60
N SER A 271 42.41 16.79 14.11
CA SER A 271 43.56 17.15 14.92
C SER A 271 43.26 18.22 15.97
N LYS A 272 42.44 19.23 15.65
CA LYS A 272 41.95 20.23 16.63
C LYS A 272 41.15 19.62 17.78
N LYS A 273 40.56 18.46 17.56
CA LYS A 273 39.77 17.68 18.56
C LYS A 273 40.55 16.54 19.17
N ASN A 274 41.85 16.37 18.84
CA ASN A 274 42.70 15.24 19.20
C ASN A 274 42.13 13.88 18.75
N ILE A 275 41.53 13.84 17.58
CA ILE A 275 40.96 12.64 16.95
C ILE A 275 41.80 12.26 15.76
N GLN A 276 42.21 10.99 15.65
CA GLN A 276 42.90 10.43 14.51
C GLN A 276 41.93 9.78 13.52
N ILE A 277 42.03 10.08 12.23
CA ILE A 277 41.28 9.41 11.19
C ILE A 277 42.16 8.33 10.55
N LEU A 278 41.68 7.13 10.46
CA LEU A 278 42.37 5.95 9.90
C LEU A 278 41.55 5.35 8.78
N VAL A 279 42.13 5.18 7.60
CA VAL A 279 41.54 4.42 6.51
C VAL A 279 42.12 3.01 6.51
N GLN A 280 41.27 1.99 6.48
CA GLN A 280 41.64 0.59 6.47
C GLN A 280 40.99 -0.11 5.29
N SER A 281 41.79 -0.76 4.48
CA SER A 281 41.37 -1.61 3.38
C SER A 281 42.25 -2.84 3.27
N LYS A 282 41.70 -3.92 2.74
CA LYS A 282 42.45 -5.15 2.42
C LYS A 282 43.09 -5.09 1.04
N VAL A 283 42.76 -4.08 0.25
CA VAL A 283 43.25 -3.86 -1.12
C VAL A 283 43.71 -2.41 -1.29
N ASP A 284 44.70 -2.19 -2.12
CA ASP A 284 45.26 -0.83 -2.36
C ASP A 284 44.41 0.01 -3.32
N SER A 285 43.56 -0.63 -4.12
CA SER A 285 42.68 0.02 -5.10
C SER A 285 41.39 -0.79 -5.26
N LEU A 286 40.24 -0.09 -5.37
CA LEU A 286 38.95 -0.69 -5.57
C LEU A 286 38.13 0.14 -6.56
N ILE A 287 38.20 -0.25 -7.84
CA ILE A 287 37.50 0.44 -8.92
C ILE A 287 36.02 0.00 -8.91
N MET A 288 35.13 0.99 -8.93
CA MET A 288 33.67 0.78 -9.02
C MET A 288 33.00 1.91 -9.80
N ASP A 289 31.77 1.63 -10.28
CA ASP A 289 30.92 2.66 -10.90
C ASP A 289 30.00 3.28 -9.86
N GLY A 290 29.94 4.61 -9.83
CA GLY A 290 29.09 5.34 -8.91
C GLY A 290 29.08 6.85 -9.15
N ASP A 291 28.21 7.54 -8.45
CA ASP A 291 28.16 9.00 -8.44
C ASP A 291 29.07 9.52 -7.31
N THR A 292 30.27 9.93 -7.68
CA THR A 292 31.29 10.38 -6.74
C THR A 292 30.84 11.59 -5.92
N GLU A 293 30.11 12.54 -6.48
CA GLU A 293 29.63 13.74 -5.76
C GLU A 293 28.66 13.34 -4.66
N LYS A 294 27.74 12.40 -4.94
CA LYS A 294 26.79 11.91 -3.93
C LYS A 294 27.46 11.08 -2.86
N LEU A 295 28.44 10.24 -3.23
CA LEU A 295 29.21 9.46 -2.27
C LEU A 295 30.06 10.34 -1.36
N VAL A 296 30.77 11.32 -1.90
CA VAL A 296 31.52 12.34 -1.12
C VAL A 296 30.60 12.96 -0.08
N ARG A 297 29.38 13.32 -0.46
CA ARG A 297 28.41 13.91 0.45
C ARG A 297 27.98 12.96 1.57
N VAL A 298 27.74 11.68 1.26
CA VAL A 298 27.42 10.66 2.26
C VAL A 298 28.53 10.56 3.31
N PHE A 299 29.79 10.44 2.85
CA PHE A 299 30.93 10.30 3.75
C PHE A 299 31.22 11.59 4.53
N ASN A 300 31.08 12.76 3.92
CA ASN A 300 31.17 14.05 4.62
C ASN A 300 30.16 14.13 5.77
N ASN A 301 28.92 13.70 5.55
CA ASN A 301 27.91 13.67 6.59
C ASN A 301 28.27 12.68 7.71
N LEU A 302 28.77 11.49 7.37
CA LEU A 302 29.16 10.49 8.37
C LEU A 302 30.38 10.96 9.18
N LEU A 303 31.41 11.52 8.53
CA LEU A 303 32.61 12.04 9.20
C LEU A 303 32.28 13.25 10.08
N THR A 304 31.49 14.19 9.59
CA THR A 304 31.00 15.35 10.37
C THR A 304 30.23 14.89 11.61
N ASN A 305 29.36 13.88 11.47
CA ASN A 305 28.63 13.31 12.59
C ASN A 305 29.56 12.63 13.59
N ALA A 306 30.55 11.85 13.12
CA ALA A 306 31.53 11.21 13.99
C ALA A 306 32.36 12.23 14.76
N LEU A 307 32.80 13.33 14.12
CA LEU A 307 33.56 14.41 14.76
C LEU A 307 32.72 15.27 15.71
N LYS A 308 31.42 15.43 15.44
CA LYS A 308 30.52 16.29 16.22
C LYS A 308 29.92 15.60 17.42
N TYR A 309 29.52 14.35 17.25
CA TYR A 309 28.77 13.59 18.24
C TYR A 309 29.57 12.50 18.93
N GLY A 310 30.76 12.17 18.42
CA GLY A 310 31.69 11.20 19.04
C GLY A 310 32.31 11.73 20.32
N LYS A 311 31.52 12.03 21.38
CA LYS A 311 32.05 12.51 22.67
C LYS A 311 33.10 11.55 23.21
N GLY A 312 34.30 12.06 23.51
CA GLY A 312 35.44 11.26 24.03
C GLY A 312 36.11 10.35 22.99
N ALA A 313 35.75 10.48 21.71
CA ALA A 313 36.46 9.75 20.66
C ALA A 313 37.90 10.21 20.52
N THR A 314 38.82 9.26 20.32
CA THR A 314 40.23 9.51 20.01
C THR A 314 40.58 9.05 18.60
N LYS A 315 39.72 8.22 17.98
CA LYS A 315 39.93 7.74 16.62
C LYS A 315 38.61 7.53 15.86
N ILE A 316 38.66 7.80 14.56
CA ILE A 316 37.63 7.42 13.60
C ILE A 316 38.29 6.46 12.61
N VAL A 317 37.67 5.33 12.33
CA VAL A 317 38.17 4.32 11.39
C VAL A 317 37.18 4.21 10.25
N ILE A 318 37.65 4.35 9.02
CA ILE A 318 36.87 4.09 7.81
C ILE A 318 37.39 2.78 7.20
N GLU A 319 36.60 1.75 7.28
CA GLU A 319 36.92 0.44 6.71
C GLU A 319 36.20 0.30 5.36
N VAL A 320 36.95 -0.12 4.32
CA VAL A 320 36.40 -0.42 3.00
C VAL A 320 36.79 -1.84 2.62
N GLU A 321 35.81 -2.65 2.31
CA GLU A 321 36.06 -4.03 1.87
C GLU A 321 35.08 -4.43 0.76
N ARG A 322 35.51 -5.38 -0.05
CA ARG A 322 34.66 -6.03 -1.06
C ARG A 322 34.16 -7.36 -0.52
N ILE A 323 32.83 -7.52 -0.47
CA ILE A 323 32.16 -8.76 -0.04
C ILE A 323 31.36 -9.29 -1.24
N GLY A 324 31.92 -10.26 -1.94
CA GLY A 324 31.32 -10.77 -3.18
C GLY A 324 31.26 -9.72 -4.28
N SER A 325 30.06 -9.35 -4.70
CA SER A 325 29.82 -8.30 -5.72
C SER A 325 29.58 -6.91 -5.10
N GLU A 326 29.54 -6.78 -3.79
CA GLU A 326 29.21 -5.53 -3.09
C GLU A 326 30.45 -4.90 -2.48
N VAL A 327 30.46 -3.55 -2.44
CA VAL A 327 31.47 -2.78 -1.70
C VAL A 327 30.81 -2.29 -0.40
N VAL A 328 31.41 -2.67 0.72
CA VAL A 328 30.96 -2.28 2.05
C VAL A 328 31.92 -1.27 2.64
N ALA A 329 31.45 -0.07 2.91
CA ALA A 329 32.20 0.96 3.59
C ALA A 329 31.60 1.20 4.98
N THR A 330 32.44 1.21 6.03
CA THR A 330 32.01 1.36 7.42
C THR A 330 32.74 2.51 8.07
N VAL A 331 32.06 3.44 8.68
CA VAL A 331 32.64 4.52 9.49
C VAL A 331 32.42 4.23 10.96
N LYS A 332 33.49 4.06 11.73
CA LYS A 332 33.48 3.71 13.15
C LYS A 332 34.19 4.81 13.95
N ASN A 333 33.65 5.15 15.11
CA ASN A 333 34.34 5.97 16.12
C ASN A 333 34.32 5.24 17.47
N ASN A 334 35.33 5.50 18.30
CA ASN A 334 35.44 4.90 19.62
C ASN A 334 34.90 5.81 20.75
N GLY A 335 34.04 6.75 20.42
CA GLY A 335 33.40 7.63 21.38
C GLY A 335 32.15 7.02 22.05
N ALA A 336 31.35 7.87 22.68
CA ALA A 336 30.12 7.46 23.32
C ALA A 336 29.20 6.68 22.39
N MET A 337 28.63 5.58 22.90
CA MET A 337 27.67 4.76 22.15
C MET A 337 26.35 5.47 21.97
N ILE A 338 25.74 5.29 20.81
CA ILE A 338 24.38 5.73 20.56
C ILE A 338 23.42 4.87 21.41
N PRO A 339 22.49 5.48 22.18
CA PRO A 339 21.53 4.70 22.95
C PRO A 339 20.73 3.75 22.08
N GLN A 340 20.54 2.51 22.53
CA GLN A 340 19.82 1.47 21.76
C GLN A 340 18.42 1.94 21.29
N GLN A 341 17.73 2.71 22.12
CA GLN A 341 16.41 3.26 21.79
C GLN A 341 16.43 4.31 20.67
N ALA A 342 17.60 4.88 20.38
CA ALA A 342 17.79 5.88 19.35
C ALA A 342 18.17 5.25 18.00
N ILE A 343 18.70 4.02 18.00
CA ILE A 343 19.20 3.36 16.77
C ILE A 343 18.08 3.17 15.74
N ASP A 344 16.90 2.76 16.17
CA ASP A 344 15.74 2.52 15.29
C ASP A 344 15.25 3.80 14.59
N ASN A 345 15.55 4.97 15.17
CA ASN A 345 15.08 6.26 14.69
C ASN A 345 16.21 7.12 14.09
N LEU A 346 17.46 6.61 14.00
CA LEU A 346 18.62 7.38 13.51
C LEU A 346 18.46 7.88 12.06
N PHE A 347 17.72 7.14 11.25
CA PHE A 347 17.41 7.50 9.86
C PHE A 347 16.08 8.24 9.73
N ASP A 348 15.36 8.43 10.86
CA ASP A 348 14.17 9.27 10.86
C ASP A 348 14.57 10.74 10.69
N ARG A 349 13.77 11.45 9.91
CA ARG A 349 14.05 12.82 9.54
C ARG A 349 14.02 13.71 10.76
N PHE A 350 15.04 14.57 10.89
CA PHE A 350 15.18 15.54 12.03
C PHE A 350 15.24 14.89 13.41
N TYR A 351 15.40 13.58 13.47
CA TYR A 351 15.65 12.91 14.74
C TYR A 351 17.00 13.35 15.31
N ARG A 352 17.01 13.74 16.57
CA ARG A 352 18.22 14.05 17.33
C ARG A 352 18.12 13.36 18.68
N VAL A 353 19.23 12.80 19.13
CA VAL A 353 19.32 12.27 20.49
C VAL A 353 19.30 13.46 21.47
N GLU A 354 18.35 13.49 22.42
CA GLU A 354 18.09 14.66 23.30
C GLU A 354 19.30 15.15 24.11
N GLU A 355 20.32 14.31 24.30
CA GLU A 355 21.56 14.69 25.03
C GLU A 355 22.52 15.58 24.23
N SER A 356 22.22 15.95 23.01
CA SER A 356 23.10 16.75 22.14
C SER A 356 22.76 18.23 22.09
N ARG A 357 21.99 18.75 23.06
CA ARG A 357 21.73 20.18 23.24
C ARG A 357 22.82 20.89 24.02
#